data_9bbd1aa9235454430f0c8f2744ce17a2
#
_entry.id   9bbd1aa9235454430f0c8f2744ce17a2
#
_cell.length_a   1.000
_cell.length_b   1.000
_cell.length_c   1.000
_cell.angle_alpha   90.00
_cell.angle_beta   90.00
_cell.angle_gamma   90.00
#
_symmetry.space_group_name_H-M   'P 1'
#
loop_
_entity.id
_entity.type
_entity.pdbx_description
1 polymer ?
#
loop_
_entity_poly.entity_id
_entity_poly.type
_entity_poly.pdbx_seq_one_letter_code
_entity_poly.pdbx_strand_id
1 'polypeptide(L)'
;MKEIYLAGGCFWGAEHYFRNIDGVVDTEVGFANGDTPSPTYEQVYTDTTGYAETVRVIYNPEALPLADLLRAFFCAIDPLSLNKQGEDEGTRYRTGVYYTDSEDLPVAMQVFGEIQAGYSSPLAVELLPLKNFFVADGRHQDYLVKNPDGYCHLPLKIFRYPRLVSDLGHLLLGEPDFVARLSNTAALIKEKMGFFWVGFYLVGDQDPSGEAHAHGEPSEDGKELILGPFQGPVACMRIGYGSGVCGTAWKMGKTIVVPDVDTFPGHIACSSASKSEVVVPVRKGDEIIGVLDIDSDELSTFDHIDAFWLEKLVAVL
;
A
#
# COMPACT_ATOMS: atom_id res chain seq x y z
N MET A 1 -19.14 -3.35 14.36
CA MET A 1 -17.81 -3.97 14.39
C MET A 1 -17.90 -5.34 13.76
N LYS A 2 -16.91 -5.71 12.96
CA LYS A 2 -16.70 -7.05 12.40
C LYS A 2 -15.34 -7.59 12.80
N GLU A 3 -15.12 -8.89 12.60
CA GLU A 3 -13.82 -9.53 12.83
C GLU A 3 -13.43 -10.42 11.65
N ILE A 4 -12.13 -10.51 11.42
CA ILE A 4 -11.49 -11.39 10.43
C ILE A 4 -10.18 -11.91 11.00
N TYR A 5 -9.72 -13.07 10.56
CA TYR A 5 -8.51 -13.71 11.05
C TYR A 5 -7.50 -13.83 9.90
N LEU A 6 -6.35 -13.19 10.06
CA LEU A 6 -5.36 -13.01 9.01
C LEU A 6 -4.04 -13.68 9.41
N ALA A 7 -3.68 -14.74 8.70
CA ALA A 7 -2.40 -15.42 8.83
C ALA A 7 -1.43 -14.86 7.78
N GLY A 8 -0.40 -14.18 8.21
CA GLY A 8 0.54 -13.45 7.35
C GLY A 8 2.02 -13.68 7.69
N GLY A 9 2.40 -14.94 8.00
CA GLY A 9 3.73 -15.24 8.55
C GLY A 9 3.79 -14.97 10.04
N CYS A 10 4.94 -14.52 10.56
CA CYS A 10 5.09 -14.20 11.98
C CYS A 10 4.08 -13.13 12.43
N PHE A 11 3.25 -13.48 13.39
CA PHE A 11 2.15 -12.62 13.85
C PHE A 11 2.60 -11.34 14.57
N TRP A 12 3.86 -11.21 15.03
CA TRP A 12 4.35 -9.98 15.66
C TRP A 12 4.37 -8.80 14.70
N GLY A 13 4.92 -9.02 13.48
CA GLY A 13 4.94 -8.00 12.43
C GLY A 13 3.55 -7.73 11.90
N ALA A 14 2.77 -8.79 11.63
CA ALA A 14 1.42 -8.68 11.12
C ALA A 14 0.49 -7.91 12.08
N GLU A 15 0.51 -8.21 13.39
CA GLU A 15 -0.24 -7.47 14.40
C GLU A 15 0.14 -6.00 14.43
N HIS A 16 1.45 -5.70 14.47
CA HIS A 16 1.93 -4.32 14.51
C HIS A 16 1.52 -3.53 13.27
N TYR A 17 1.47 -4.17 12.11
CA TYR A 17 0.98 -3.56 10.89
C TYR A 17 -0.51 -3.27 10.94
N PHE A 18 -1.36 -4.28 11.21
CA PHE A 18 -2.81 -4.12 11.17
C PHE A 18 -3.33 -3.11 12.19
N ARG A 19 -2.80 -3.12 13.40
CA ARG A 19 -3.24 -2.19 14.46
C ARG A 19 -3.00 -0.72 14.16
N ASN A 20 -2.12 -0.40 13.18
CA ASN A 20 -1.85 0.98 12.76
C ASN A 20 -2.71 1.41 11.55
N ILE A 21 -3.60 0.56 11.03
CA ILE A 21 -4.51 0.89 9.94
C ILE A 21 -5.76 1.55 10.53
N ASP A 22 -6.08 2.76 10.05
CA ASP A 22 -7.30 3.46 10.48
C ASP A 22 -8.55 2.62 10.19
N GLY A 23 -9.42 2.52 11.18
CA GLY A 23 -10.60 1.66 11.13
C GLY A 23 -10.41 0.29 11.79
N VAL A 24 -9.17 -0.16 12.06
CA VAL A 24 -8.90 -1.28 12.96
C VAL A 24 -9.09 -0.78 14.40
N VAL A 25 -9.86 -1.54 15.17
CA VAL A 25 -10.25 -1.18 16.53
C VAL A 25 -9.45 -1.94 17.57
N ASP A 26 -9.16 -3.22 17.29
CA ASP A 26 -8.40 -4.08 18.19
C ASP A 26 -7.73 -5.22 17.40
N THR A 27 -6.64 -5.75 17.95
CA THR A 27 -5.90 -6.89 17.40
C THR A 27 -5.55 -7.87 18.52
N GLU A 28 -5.55 -9.16 18.20
CA GLU A 28 -5.17 -10.21 19.11
C GLU A 28 -4.42 -11.31 18.36
N VAL A 29 -3.22 -11.68 18.80
CA VAL A 29 -2.46 -12.75 18.15
C VAL A 29 -2.75 -14.12 18.74
N GLY A 30 -2.73 -15.13 17.89
CA GLY A 30 -3.02 -16.50 18.29
C GLY A 30 -2.73 -17.51 17.18
N PHE A 31 -3.35 -18.66 17.32
CA PHE A 31 -3.16 -19.81 16.45
C PHE A 31 -4.49 -20.25 15.87
N ALA A 32 -4.61 -20.31 14.53
CA ALA A 32 -5.84 -20.66 13.84
C ALA A 32 -5.74 -21.95 13.02
N ASN A 33 -6.91 -22.59 12.85
CA ASN A 33 -7.15 -23.68 11.91
C ASN A 33 -6.22 -24.92 12.08
N GLY A 34 -5.87 -25.24 13.32
CA GLY A 34 -5.12 -26.44 13.64
C GLY A 34 -5.98 -27.61 14.13
N ASP A 35 -5.32 -28.72 14.50
CA ASP A 35 -5.94 -30.01 14.78
C ASP A 35 -5.86 -30.44 16.24
N THR A 36 -5.05 -29.79 17.06
CA THR A 36 -4.88 -30.12 18.50
C THR A 36 -5.67 -29.16 19.39
N PRO A 37 -6.24 -29.58 20.53
CA PRO A 37 -6.91 -28.67 21.45
C PRO A 37 -5.90 -27.86 22.26
N SER A 38 -6.16 -26.56 22.43
CA SER A 38 -5.39 -25.64 23.31
C SER A 38 -3.87 -25.74 23.15
N PRO A 39 -3.32 -25.48 21.95
CA PRO A 39 -1.88 -25.61 21.70
C PRO A 39 -1.08 -24.59 22.49
N THR A 40 0.11 -24.95 22.98
CA THR A 40 1.09 -23.97 23.43
C THR A 40 1.92 -23.46 22.24
N TYR A 41 2.59 -22.31 22.43
CA TYR A 41 3.50 -21.76 21.41
C TYR A 41 4.57 -22.78 21.00
N GLU A 42 5.18 -23.46 21.98
CA GLU A 42 6.23 -24.46 21.75
C GLU A 42 5.71 -25.64 20.93
N GLN A 43 4.45 -26.05 21.12
CA GLN A 43 3.81 -27.11 20.31
C GLN A 43 3.57 -26.63 18.87
N VAL A 44 3.05 -25.42 18.67
CA VAL A 44 2.86 -24.86 17.33
C VAL A 44 4.20 -24.72 16.61
N TYR A 45 5.25 -24.33 17.33
CA TYR A 45 6.60 -24.18 16.78
C TYR A 45 7.20 -25.49 16.21
N THR A 46 6.67 -26.66 16.59
CA THR A 46 7.08 -27.96 16.01
C THR A 46 6.54 -28.23 14.62
N ASP A 47 5.61 -27.41 14.09
CA ASP A 47 4.88 -27.61 12.82
C ASP A 47 4.04 -28.90 12.76
N THR A 48 3.76 -29.54 13.91
CA THR A 48 3.00 -30.81 13.95
C THR A 48 1.54 -30.64 14.38
N THR A 49 1.14 -29.42 14.77
CA THR A 49 -0.20 -29.11 15.30
C THR A 49 -1.20 -28.64 14.23
N GLY A 50 -0.70 -28.34 13.01
CA GLY A 50 -1.49 -27.81 11.92
C GLY A 50 -1.95 -26.36 12.08
N TYR A 51 -1.53 -25.64 13.13
CA TYR A 51 -1.91 -24.23 13.35
C TYR A 51 -1.08 -23.28 12.51
N ALA A 52 -1.73 -22.16 12.10
CA ALA A 52 -1.06 -20.98 11.58
C ALA A 52 -0.98 -19.88 12.65
N GLU A 53 0.15 -19.17 12.71
CA GLU A 53 0.22 -17.89 13.42
C GLU A 53 -0.73 -16.89 12.76
N THR A 54 -1.63 -16.31 13.53
CA THR A 54 -2.77 -15.57 13.00
C THR A 54 -3.07 -14.36 13.88
N VAL A 55 -3.44 -13.25 13.24
CA VAL A 55 -3.96 -12.07 13.90
C VAL A 55 -5.47 -12.05 13.76
N ARG A 56 -6.19 -12.02 14.86
CA ARG A 56 -7.60 -11.63 14.90
C ARG A 56 -7.66 -10.11 14.78
N VAL A 57 -8.35 -9.59 13.77
CA VAL A 57 -8.51 -8.17 13.53
C VAL A 57 -9.98 -7.80 13.73
N ILE A 58 -10.24 -6.91 14.69
CA ILE A 58 -11.56 -6.31 14.93
C ILE A 58 -11.55 -4.93 14.28
N TYR A 59 -12.50 -4.67 13.38
CA TYR A 59 -12.51 -3.44 12.59
C TYR A 59 -13.91 -2.84 12.44
N ASN A 60 -13.96 -1.54 12.14
CA ASN A 60 -15.19 -0.82 11.79
C ASN A 60 -15.38 -0.86 10.26
N PRO A 61 -16.35 -1.63 9.71
CA PRO A 61 -16.55 -1.77 8.28
C PRO A 61 -17.02 -0.48 7.58
N GLU A 62 -17.52 0.52 8.31
CA GLU A 62 -17.87 1.84 7.76
C GLU A 62 -16.63 2.71 7.51
N ALA A 63 -15.59 2.59 8.35
CA ALA A 63 -14.34 3.32 8.22
C ALA A 63 -13.32 2.56 7.35
N LEU A 64 -13.29 1.22 7.46
CA LEU A 64 -12.39 0.33 6.75
C LEU A 64 -13.19 -0.83 6.15
N PRO A 65 -13.62 -0.74 4.89
CA PRO A 65 -14.26 -1.86 4.20
C PRO A 65 -13.38 -3.11 4.18
N LEU A 66 -13.98 -4.30 4.29
CA LEU A 66 -13.24 -5.58 4.29
C LEU A 66 -12.29 -5.70 3.08
N ALA A 67 -12.76 -5.29 1.90
CA ALA A 67 -11.94 -5.33 0.68
C ALA A 67 -10.63 -4.54 0.82
N ASP A 68 -10.66 -3.39 1.49
CA ASP A 68 -9.47 -2.55 1.71
C ASP A 68 -8.55 -3.15 2.76
N LEU A 69 -9.11 -3.72 3.84
CA LEU A 69 -8.32 -4.46 4.83
C LEU A 69 -7.62 -5.68 4.20
N LEU A 70 -8.30 -6.41 3.32
CA LEU A 70 -7.70 -7.56 2.62
C LEU A 70 -6.63 -7.13 1.61
N ARG A 71 -6.81 -6.03 0.88
CA ARG A 71 -5.74 -5.48 0.02
C ARG A 71 -4.53 -5.06 0.84
N ALA A 72 -4.75 -4.42 2.01
CA ALA A 72 -3.67 -4.12 2.95
C ALA A 72 -2.97 -5.40 3.45
N PHE A 73 -3.72 -6.47 3.75
CA PHE A 73 -3.15 -7.77 4.11
C PHE A 73 -2.22 -8.31 3.01
N PHE A 74 -2.64 -8.25 1.73
CA PHE A 74 -1.81 -8.69 0.61
C PHE A 74 -0.54 -7.84 0.43
N CYS A 75 -0.49 -6.59 0.91
CA CYS A 75 0.75 -5.81 0.97
C CYS A 75 1.76 -6.36 1.98
N ALA A 76 1.30 -7.08 3.00
CA ALA A 76 2.15 -7.58 4.09
C ALA A 76 2.70 -9.00 3.84
N ILE A 77 2.34 -9.64 2.72
CA ILE A 77 2.72 -11.03 2.45
C ILE A 77 3.28 -11.21 1.04
N ASP A 78 4.09 -12.26 0.85
CA ASP A 78 4.32 -12.84 -0.47
C ASP A 78 3.20 -13.86 -0.74
N PRO A 79 2.25 -13.56 -1.64
CA PRO A 79 1.09 -14.42 -1.85
C PRO A 79 1.38 -15.69 -2.63
N LEU A 80 2.59 -15.85 -3.17
CA LEU A 80 3.03 -17.06 -3.88
C LEU A 80 3.86 -17.99 -2.99
N SER A 81 4.31 -17.53 -1.83
CA SER A 81 5.18 -18.28 -0.94
C SER A 81 4.40 -19.27 -0.09
N LEU A 82 4.63 -20.56 -0.30
CA LEU A 82 3.97 -21.63 0.46
C LEU A 82 4.72 -21.90 1.76
N ASN A 83 4.02 -21.81 2.90
CA ASN A 83 4.56 -22.07 4.24
C ASN A 83 5.83 -21.27 4.58
N LYS A 84 5.98 -20.09 4.02
CA LYS A 84 7.13 -19.23 4.25
C LYS A 84 6.78 -17.76 4.04
N GLN A 85 7.30 -16.87 4.91
CA GLN A 85 7.24 -15.43 4.73
C GLN A 85 8.58 -14.80 5.15
N GLY A 86 9.28 -14.17 4.22
CA GLY A 86 10.65 -13.72 4.44
C GLY A 86 11.58 -14.88 4.83
N GLU A 87 12.25 -14.77 5.97
CA GLU A 87 13.12 -15.83 6.51
C GLU A 87 12.36 -16.83 7.41
N ASP A 88 11.09 -16.58 7.71
CA ASP A 88 10.27 -17.46 8.54
C ASP A 88 9.72 -18.62 7.72
N GLU A 89 10.18 -19.85 8.00
CA GLU A 89 9.81 -21.07 7.29
C GLU A 89 9.15 -22.08 8.23
N GLY A 90 8.08 -22.72 7.76
CA GLY A 90 7.27 -23.69 8.48
C GLY A 90 5.79 -23.52 8.21
N THR A 91 4.99 -24.60 8.42
CA THR A 91 3.54 -24.58 8.17
C THR A 91 2.80 -23.57 9.05
N ARG A 92 3.35 -23.19 10.20
CA ARG A 92 2.83 -22.15 11.08
C ARG A 92 2.87 -20.76 10.47
N TYR A 93 3.75 -20.52 9.49
CA TYR A 93 3.90 -19.24 8.78
C TYR A 93 3.18 -19.20 7.42
N ARG A 94 2.30 -20.20 7.15
CA ARG A 94 1.44 -20.16 5.97
C ARG A 94 0.52 -18.95 6.01
N THR A 95 0.13 -18.50 4.84
CA THR A 95 -0.75 -17.34 4.69
C THR A 95 -2.20 -17.76 4.52
N GLY A 96 -3.12 -16.98 5.07
CA GLY A 96 -4.54 -17.29 4.97
C GLY A 96 -5.46 -16.19 5.49
N VAL A 97 -6.66 -16.17 4.95
CA VAL A 97 -7.81 -15.39 5.38
C VAL A 97 -8.87 -16.36 5.91
N TYR A 98 -9.19 -16.26 7.21
CA TYR A 98 -10.15 -17.14 7.85
C TYR A 98 -11.35 -16.31 8.31
N TYR A 99 -12.53 -16.60 7.72
CA TYR A 99 -13.75 -15.86 7.98
C TYR A 99 -14.68 -16.60 8.97
N THR A 100 -15.43 -15.84 9.78
CA THR A 100 -16.47 -16.32 10.68
C THR A 100 -17.87 -16.09 10.10
N ASP A 101 -18.00 -15.06 9.26
CA ASP A 101 -19.24 -14.68 8.58
C ASP A 101 -19.18 -15.08 7.10
N SER A 102 -20.12 -15.87 6.64
CA SER A 102 -20.20 -16.30 5.25
C SER A 102 -20.50 -15.14 4.28
N GLU A 103 -21.04 -14.02 4.77
CA GLU A 103 -21.25 -12.80 3.97
C GLU A 103 -19.93 -12.13 3.56
N ASP A 104 -18.84 -12.40 4.27
CA ASP A 104 -17.51 -11.87 3.94
C ASP A 104 -16.85 -12.63 2.78
N LEU A 105 -17.27 -13.88 2.50
CA LEU A 105 -16.67 -14.73 1.47
C LEU A 105 -16.74 -14.13 0.05
N PRO A 106 -17.85 -13.56 -0.43
CA PRO A 106 -17.90 -12.95 -1.77
C PRO A 106 -16.91 -11.79 -1.92
N VAL A 107 -16.76 -10.94 -0.89
CA VAL A 107 -15.80 -9.84 -0.87
C VAL A 107 -14.37 -10.36 -0.91
N ALA A 108 -14.07 -11.36 -0.09
CA ALA A 108 -12.75 -11.99 -0.08
C ALA A 108 -12.42 -12.63 -1.45
N MET A 109 -13.35 -13.37 -2.05
CA MET A 109 -13.17 -13.97 -3.39
C MET A 109 -12.92 -12.91 -4.47
N GLN A 110 -13.61 -11.76 -4.40
CA GLN A 110 -13.37 -10.65 -5.32
C GLN A 110 -11.92 -10.15 -5.20
N VAL A 111 -11.46 -9.84 -3.98
CA VAL A 111 -10.09 -9.35 -3.75
C VAL A 111 -9.05 -10.40 -4.17
N PHE A 112 -9.27 -11.68 -3.85
CA PHE A 112 -8.39 -12.76 -4.30
C PHE A 112 -8.30 -12.83 -5.84
N GLY A 113 -9.42 -12.64 -6.54
CA GLY A 113 -9.45 -12.57 -8.01
C GLY A 113 -8.68 -11.38 -8.56
N GLU A 114 -8.81 -10.19 -7.94
CA GLU A 114 -8.05 -8.99 -8.29
C GLU A 114 -6.54 -9.22 -8.13
N ILE A 115 -6.11 -9.77 -7.00
CA ILE A 115 -4.70 -10.07 -6.73
C ILE A 115 -4.18 -11.16 -7.66
N GLN A 116 -4.94 -12.26 -7.84
CA GLN A 116 -4.55 -13.35 -8.74
C GLN A 116 -4.31 -12.88 -10.18
N ALA A 117 -5.05 -11.87 -10.65
CA ALA A 117 -4.86 -11.34 -12.01
C ALA A 117 -3.46 -10.73 -12.24
N GLY A 118 -2.73 -10.35 -11.17
CA GLY A 118 -1.35 -9.87 -11.23
C GLY A 118 -0.29 -10.98 -11.29
N TYR A 119 -0.68 -12.25 -11.12
CA TYR A 119 0.24 -13.38 -11.03
C TYR A 119 -0.10 -14.50 -12.01
N SER A 120 0.92 -15.08 -12.63
CA SER A 120 0.77 -16.24 -13.52
C SER A 120 0.63 -17.57 -12.77
N SER A 121 1.10 -17.63 -11.52
CA SER A 121 1.00 -18.80 -10.64
C SER A 121 -0.17 -18.66 -9.68
N PRO A 122 -0.81 -19.77 -9.25
CA PRO A 122 -1.85 -19.71 -8.23
C PRO A 122 -1.34 -19.10 -6.92
N LEU A 123 -2.18 -18.31 -6.25
CA LEU A 123 -1.89 -17.82 -4.91
C LEU A 123 -1.79 -18.99 -3.92
N ALA A 124 -0.80 -18.94 -3.02
CA ALA A 124 -0.60 -19.91 -1.95
C ALA A 124 -1.37 -19.53 -0.66
N VAL A 125 -2.24 -18.54 -0.74
CA VAL A 125 -3.01 -17.98 0.40
C VAL A 125 -4.30 -18.79 0.58
N GLU A 126 -4.52 -19.31 1.79
CA GLU A 126 -5.76 -20.00 2.14
C GLU A 126 -6.93 -19.01 2.23
N LEU A 127 -8.12 -19.42 1.76
CA LEU A 127 -9.39 -18.72 2.01
C LEU A 127 -10.39 -19.74 2.55
N LEU A 128 -10.53 -19.81 3.88
CA LEU A 128 -11.26 -20.87 4.57
C LEU A 128 -12.16 -20.29 5.68
N PRO A 129 -13.22 -21.00 6.08
CA PRO A 129 -13.89 -20.68 7.33
C PRO A 129 -12.95 -20.89 8.51
N LEU A 130 -13.10 -20.06 9.55
CA LEU A 130 -12.41 -20.26 10.81
C LEU A 130 -12.92 -21.53 11.49
N LYS A 131 -12.04 -22.50 11.71
CA LYS A 131 -12.34 -23.75 12.42
C LYS A 131 -12.19 -23.58 13.94
N ASN A 132 -11.11 -22.97 14.36
CA ASN A 132 -10.77 -22.66 15.76
C ASN A 132 -9.71 -21.56 15.80
N PHE A 133 -9.65 -20.88 16.96
CA PHE A 133 -8.63 -19.89 17.27
C PHE A 133 -8.28 -19.98 18.75
N PHE A 134 -7.00 -20.04 19.07
CA PHE A 134 -6.48 -20.03 20.43
C PHE A 134 -5.53 -18.85 20.61
N VAL A 135 -5.85 -18.00 21.57
CA VAL A 135 -5.07 -16.79 21.88
C VAL A 135 -3.68 -17.20 22.36
N ALA A 136 -2.65 -16.57 21.81
CA ALA A 136 -1.27 -16.77 22.25
C ALA A 136 -1.02 -16.08 23.61
N ASP A 137 0.00 -16.54 24.33
CA ASP A 137 0.38 -15.98 25.63
C ASP A 137 0.58 -14.46 25.57
N GLY A 138 0.33 -13.75 26.68
CA GLY A 138 0.43 -12.30 26.75
C GLY A 138 1.80 -11.71 26.42
N ARG A 139 2.86 -12.53 26.41
CA ARG A 139 4.21 -12.12 25.95
C ARG A 139 4.27 -11.88 24.43
N HIS A 140 3.35 -12.46 23.66
CA HIS A 140 3.26 -12.33 22.20
C HIS A 140 2.35 -11.19 21.77
N GLN A 141 1.38 -10.80 22.60
CA GLN A 141 0.48 -9.68 22.35
C GLN A 141 1.25 -8.36 22.37
N ASP A 142 1.03 -7.50 21.39
CA ASP A 142 1.71 -6.20 21.24
C ASP A 142 3.26 -6.31 21.26
N TYR A 143 3.79 -7.38 20.69
CA TYR A 143 5.21 -7.69 20.83
C TYR A 143 6.12 -6.55 20.36
N LEU A 144 5.90 -5.99 19.16
CA LEU A 144 6.72 -4.89 18.63
C LEU A 144 6.44 -3.53 19.28
N VAL A 145 5.30 -3.37 19.98
CA VAL A 145 5.06 -2.20 20.82
C VAL A 145 5.90 -2.26 22.11
N LYS A 146 5.99 -3.47 22.71
CA LYS A 146 6.78 -3.73 23.91
C LYS A 146 8.28 -3.84 23.61
N ASN A 147 8.64 -4.27 22.40
CA ASN A 147 10.00 -4.53 21.94
C ASN A 147 10.21 -3.87 20.55
N PRO A 148 10.41 -2.54 20.46
CA PRO A 148 10.52 -1.82 19.18
C PRO A 148 11.65 -2.30 18.27
N ASP A 149 12.74 -2.83 18.86
CA ASP A 149 13.89 -3.40 18.14
C ASP A 149 13.77 -4.93 17.98
N GLY A 150 12.60 -5.49 18.25
CA GLY A 150 12.33 -6.91 18.12
C GLY A 150 12.35 -7.40 16.68
N TYR A 151 12.43 -8.72 16.51
CA TYR A 151 12.42 -9.36 15.20
C TYR A 151 11.11 -9.04 14.42
N CYS A 152 11.29 -8.68 13.14
CA CYS A 152 10.19 -8.51 12.19
C CYS A 152 10.65 -8.90 10.79
N HIS A 153 9.85 -9.69 10.09
CA HIS A 153 10.10 -10.08 8.69
C HIS A 153 9.60 -9.03 7.67
N LEU A 154 8.74 -8.09 8.11
CA LEU A 154 8.15 -7.07 7.24
C LEU A 154 9.11 -5.89 7.04
N PRO A 155 9.14 -5.28 5.84
CA PRO A 155 9.96 -4.11 5.58
C PRO A 155 9.46 -2.90 6.38
N LEU A 156 10.39 -2.08 6.90
CA LEU A 156 10.04 -0.94 7.76
C LEU A 156 9.07 0.05 7.11
N LYS A 157 9.10 0.20 5.78
CA LYS A 157 8.21 1.12 5.05
C LYS A 157 6.73 0.79 5.27
N ILE A 158 6.37 -0.49 5.43
CA ILE A 158 4.97 -0.91 5.58
C ILE A 158 4.32 -0.33 6.85
N PHE A 159 5.10 -0.09 7.90
CA PHE A 159 4.61 0.50 9.16
C PHE A 159 4.48 2.02 9.10
N ARG A 160 5.17 2.67 8.14
CA ARG A 160 5.12 4.13 7.98
C ARG A 160 3.87 4.59 7.25
N TYR A 161 3.44 3.83 6.25
CA TYR A 161 2.34 4.23 5.37
C TYR A 161 0.99 4.41 6.07
N PRO A 162 0.49 3.47 6.90
CA PRO A 162 -0.78 3.69 7.60
C PRO A 162 -0.79 4.98 8.42
N ARG A 163 0.32 5.24 9.14
CA ARG A 163 0.49 6.47 9.92
C ARG A 163 0.55 7.70 9.05
N LEU A 164 1.23 7.63 7.91
CA LEU A 164 1.32 8.75 6.96
C LEU A 164 -0.07 9.14 6.43
N VAL A 165 -0.91 8.15 6.07
CA VAL A 165 -2.29 8.39 5.62
C VAL A 165 -3.14 9.00 6.74
N SER A 166 -3.05 8.49 7.96
CA SER A 166 -3.74 9.02 9.13
C SER A 166 -3.29 10.45 9.46
N ASP A 167 -1.98 10.70 9.53
CA ASP A 167 -1.40 12.02 9.79
C ASP A 167 -1.86 13.04 8.73
N LEU A 168 -1.91 12.63 7.45
CA LEU A 168 -2.40 13.47 6.37
C LEU A 168 -3.89 13.81 6.53
N GLY A 169 -4.72 12.81 6.84
CA GLY A 169 -6.15 13.04 7.08
C GLY A 169 -6.41 14.08 8.17
N HIS A 170 -5.66 14.00 9.28
CA HIS A 170 -5.73 14.98 10.35
C HIS A 170 -5.20 16.37 9.95
N LEU A 171 -4.08 16.41 9.22
CA LEU A 171 -3.45 17.68 8.78
C LEU A 171 -4.37 18.45 7.83
N LEU A 172 -5.08 17.76 6.95
CA LEU A 172 -5.95 18.38 5.93
C LEU A 172 -7.39 18.64 6.40
N LEU A 173 -7.71 18.26 7.64
CA LEU A 173 -9.07 18.40 8.16
C LEU A 173 -9.53 19.86 8.18
N GLY A 174 -10.60 20.16 7.44
CA GLY A 174 -11.19 21.49 7.37
C GLY A 174 -10.49 22.49 6.42
N GLU A 175 -9.42 22.06 5.72
CA GLU A 175 -8.77 22.90 4.71
C GLU A 175 -9.47 22.77 3.34
N PRO A 176 -10.13 23.83 2.83
CA PRO A 176 -10.81 23.78 1.54
C PRO A 176 -9.90 24.11 0.34
N ASP A 177 -8.75 24.80 0.56
CA ASP A 177 -7.87 25.22 -0.52
C ASP A 177 -7.04 24.03 -1.04
N PHE A 178 -7.24 23.72 -2.31
CA PHE A 178 -6.61 22.55 -2.92
C PHE A 178 -5.08 22.69 -3.03
N VAL A 179 -4.57 23.90 -3.30
CA VAL A 179 -3.11 24.14 -3.39
C VAL A 179 -2.47 23.98 -2.02
N ALA A 180 -3.10 24.46 -0.95
CA ALA A 180 -2.64 24.27 0.42
C ALA A 180 -2.61 22.76 0.79
N ARG A 181 -3.64 22.00 0.41
CA ARG A 181 -3.69 20.53 0.60
C ARG A 181 -2.53 19.85 -0.10
N LEU A 182 -2.31 20.13 -1.39
CA LEU A 182 -1.21 19.53 -2.16
C LEU A 182 0.17 19.89 -1.60
N SER A 183 0.35 21.17 -1.20
CA SER A 183 1.62 21.66 -0.65
C SER A 183 2.00 20.93 0.65
N ASN A 184 1.05 20.81 1.57
CA ASN A 184 1.26 20.08 2.82
C ASN A 184 1.43 18.56 2.60
N THR A 185 0.74 18.00 1.64
CA THR A 185 0.89 16.57 1.27
C THR A 185 2.29 16.29 0.75
N ALA A 186 2.80 17.08 -0.20
CA ALA A 186 4.15 16.92 -0.72
C ALA A 186 5.21 17.08 0.39
N ALA A 187 5.03 18.06 1.29
CA ALA A 187 5.92 18.30 2.41
C ALA A 187 5.92 17.13 3.41
N LEU A 188 4.73 16.63 3.78
CA LEU A 188 4.58 15.51 4.73
C LEU A 188 5.21 14.22 4.20
N ILE A 189 4.95 13.87 2.92
CA ILE A 189 5.55 12.69 2.29
C ILE A 189 7.08 12.83 2.30
N LYS A 190 7.61 13.99 1.86
CA LYS A 190 9.05 14.25 1.83
C LYS A 190 9.69 14.12 3.21
N GLU A 191 9.06 14.70 4.24
CA GLU A 191 9.56 14.65 5.62
C GLU A 191 9.56 13.23 6.20
N LYS A 192 8.45 12.49 6.03
CA LYS A 192 8.25 11.18 6.67
C LYS A 192 8.92 10.03 5.94
N MET A 193 8.99 10.10 4.61
CA MET A 193 9.51 9.00 3.79
C MET A 193 10.93 9.25 3.29
N GLY A 194 11.35 10.52 3.16
CA GLY A 194 12.71 10.89 2.77
C GLY A 194 13.00 10.78 1.26
N PHE A 195 11.99 10.62 0.42
CA PHE A 195 12.16 10.49 -1.03
C PHE A 195 12.91 11.67 -1.65
N PHE A 196 13.60 11.45 -2.77
CA PHE A 196 14.43 12.46 -3.43
C PHE A 196 13.59 13.63 -3.96
N TRP A 197 12.46 13.36 -4.63
CA TRP A 197 11.52 14.35 -5.11
C TRP A 197 10.08 13.90 -4.85
N VAL A 198 9.20 14.82 -4.49
CA VAL A 198 7.78 14.58 -4.26
C VAL A 198 6.99 15.77 -4.74
N GLY A 199 6.07 15.59 -5.67
CA GLY A 199 5.27 16.70 -6.16
C GLY A 199 4.04 16.30 -6.93
N PHE A 200 3.30 17.32 -7.35
CA PHE A 200 2.08 17.16 -8.12
C PHE A 200 2.21 17.81 -9.47
N TYR A 201 1.69 17.14 -10.49
CA TYR A 201 1.36 17.74 -11.76
C TYR A 201 -0.14 17.79 -11.92
N LEU A 202 -0.70 18.94 -12.29
CA LEU A 202 -2.14 19.16 -12.39
C LEU A 202 -2.56 19.27 -13.86
N VAL A 203 -3.70 18.68 -14.21
CA VAL A 203 -4.27 18.83 -15.55
C VAL A 203 -4.75 20.27 -15.74
N GLY A 204 -4.25 20.93 -16.78
CA GLY A 204 -4.58 22.31 -17.09
C GLY A 204 -4.56 22.58 -18.59
N ASP A 205 -4.95 23.80 -18.99
CA ASP A 205 -4.98 24.19 -20.38
C ASP A 205 -3.55 24.34 -20.95
N GLN A 206 -3.38 23.91 -22.19
CA GLN A 206 -2.19 24.21 -22.98
C GLN A 206 -1.94 25.72 -23.04
N ASP A 207 -0.66 26.13 -23.06
CA ASP A 207 -0.32 27.53 -23.27
C ASP A 207 -0.80 28.02 -24.64
N PRO A 208 -1.75 28.98 -24.70
CA PRO A 208 -2.29 29.45 -25.97
C PRO A 208 -1.29 30.23 -26.82
N SER A 209 -0.19 30.73 -26.24
CA SER A 209 0.87 31.42 -26.99
C SER A 209 1.80 30.46 -27.72
N GLY A 210 1.87 29.20 -27.28
CA GLY A 210 2.81 28.21 -27.77
C GLY A 210 4.26 28.48 -27.36
N GLU A 211 4.51 29.42 -26.46
CA GLU A 211 5.84 29.77 -25.95
C GLU A 211 6.31 28.83 -24.86
N ALA A 212 5.37 28.24 -24.10
CA ALA A 212 5.69 27.25 -23.10
C ALA A 212 5.97 25.91 -23.74
N HIS A 213 7.15 25.37 -23.48
CA HIS A 213 7.55 24.06 -24.02
C HIS A 213 7.09 22.93 -23.08
N ALA A 214 6.07 22.18 -23.53
CA ALA A 214 5.72 20.89 -22.93
C ALA A 214 6.64 19.79 -23.50
N HIS A 215 6.95 18.80 -22.65
CA HIS A 215 7.54 17.55 -23.13
C HIS A 215 6.42 16.66 -23.68
N GLY A 216 6.24 16.64 -24.99
CA GLY A 216 5.21 15.88 -25.71
C GLY A 216 3.99 16.72 -26.11
N GLU A 217 2.99 16.05 -26.69
CA GLU A 217 1.78 16.67 -27.24
C GLU A 217 0.68 16.78 -26.17
N PRO A 218 -0.19 17.79 -26.24
CA PRO A 218 -1.37 17.87 -25.39
C PRO A 218 -2.36 16.75 -25.68
N SER A 219 -3.36 16.57 -24.80
CA SER A 219 -4.51 15.72 -25.08
C SER A 219 -5.38 16.26 -26.24
N GLU A 220 -6.32 15.46 -26.72
CA GLU A 220 -7.22 15.85 -27.82
C GLU A 220 -8.05 17.12 -27.51
N ASP A 221 -8.34 17.37 -26.23
CA ASP A 221 -9.03 18.56 -25.72
C ASP A 221 -8.09 19.71 -25.31
N GLY A 222 -6.80 19.64 -25.70
CA GLY A 222 -5.83 20.70 -25.47
C GLY A 222 -5.36 20.82 -24.02
N LYS A 223 -5.30 19.74 -23.29
CA LYS A 223 -4.82 19.72 -21.89
C LYS A 223 -3.41 19.13 -21.81
N GLU A 224 -2.69 19.55 -20.79
CA GLU A 224 -1.36 19.06 -20.42
C GLU A 224 -1.23 19.02 -18.90
N LEU A 225 -0.22 18.32 -18.39
CA LEU A 225 0.14 18.35 -16.98
C LEU A 225 1.03 19.56 -16.71
N ILE A 226 0.65 20.38 -15.73
CA ILE A 226 1.36 21.58 -15.31
C ILE A 226 1.91 21.35 -13.90
N LEU A 227 3.17 21.69 -13.67
CA LEU A 227 3.83 21.57 -12.38
C LEU A 227 3.05 22.32 -11.30
N GLY A 228 2.68 21.59 -10.27
CA GLY A 228 2.02 22.07 -9.06
C GLY A 228 2.97 22.16 -7.87
N PRO A 229 2.48 22.10 -6.63
CA PRO A 229 3.30 22.08 -5.42
C PRO A 229 4.23 20.86 -5.37
N PHE A 230 5.51 21.09 -5.03
CA PHE A 230 6.51 20.03 -4.91
C PHE A 230 7.58 20.32 -3.86
N GLN A 231 8.35 19.31 -3.51
CA GLN A 231 9.50 19.32 -2.62
C GLN A 231 10.66 18.56 -3.27
N GLY A 232 11.73 19.27 -3.61
CA GLY A 232 12.91 18.69 -4.28
C GLY A 232 13.60 19.68 -5.21
N PRO A 233 14.53 19.21 -6.05
CA PRO A 233 15.14 20.02 -7.11
C PRO A 233 14.11 20.54 -8.12
N VAL A 234 14.49 21.51 -8.96
CA VAL A 234 13.67 22.02 -10.06
C VAL A 234 13.28 20.88 -11.01
N ALA A 235 12.07 20.96 -11.57
CA ALA A 235 11.49 19.95 -12.45
C ALA A 235 10.94 20.54 -13.75
N CYS A 236 10.52 19.69 -14.67
CA CYS A 236 9.84 20.09 -15.90
C CYS A 236 8.55 20.83 -15.57
N MET A 237 8.28 21.94 -16.22
CA MET A 237 7.09 22.73 -15.95
C MET A 237 5.82 22.18 -16.59
N ARG A 238 5.95 21.47 -17.74
CA ARG A 238 4.82 20.95 -18.52
C ARG A 238 5.14 19.59 -19.13
N ILE A 239 4.16 18.68 -19.08
CA ILE A 239 4.29 17.32 -19.62
C ILE A 239 3.03 17.01 -20.44
N GLY A 240 3.24 16.53 -21.67
CA GLY A 240 2.17 16.17 -22.59
C GLY A 240 1.43 14.87 -22.19
N TYR A 241 0.25 14.69 -22.77
CA TYR A 241 -0.59 13.51 -22.55
C TYR A 241 0.07 12.24 -23.08
N GLY A 242 0.29 11.26 -22.23
CA GLY A 242 0.96 10.00 -22.58
C GLY A 242 2.48 10.11 -22.70
N SER A 243 3.11 11.23 -22.32
CA SER A 243 4.55 11.45 -22.37
C SER A 243 5.21 11.21 -21.04
N GLY A 244 6.36 10.57 -21.02
CA GLY A 244 7.05 10.17 -19.78
C GLY A 244 6.19 9.28 -18.88
N VAL A 245 6.58 9.11 -17.63
CA VAL A 245 5.82 8.31 -16.65
C VAL A 245 4.57 9.05 -16.22
N CYS A 246 4.66 10.33 -15.86
CA CYS A 246 3.53 11.16 -15.45
C CYS A 246 2.42 11.23 -16.50
N GLY A 247 2.73 11.57 -17.76
CA GLY A 247 1.76 11.62 -18.85
C GLY A 247 1.17 10.25 -19.17
N THR A 248 1.96 9.19 -19.03
CA THR A 248 1.49 7.80 -19.21
C THR A 248 0.53 7.39 -18.09
N ALA A 249 0.83 7.69 -16.83
CA ALA A 249 -0.05 7.42 -15.69
C ALA A 249 -1.40 8.13 -15.84
N TRP A 250 -1.35 9.42 -16.27
CA TRP A 250 -2.56 10.18 -16.59
C TRP A 250 -3.39 9.52 -17.70
N LYS A 251 -2.76 9.15 -18.81
CA LYS A 251 -3.42 8.52 -19.97
C LYS A 251 -4.04 7.16 -19.64
N MET A 252 -3.31 6.33 -18.88
CA MET A 252 -3.78 5.00 -18.51
C MET A 252 -4.77 5.01 -17.34
N GLY A 253 -4.79 6.10 -16.56
CA GLY A 253 -5.59 6.20 -15.35
C GLY A 253 -5.21 5.20 -14.27
N LYS A 254 -3.92 4.83 -14.20
CA LYS A 254 -3.38 3.80 -13.29
C LYS A 254 -2.07 4.26 -12.68
N THR A 255 -1.81 3.80 -11.47
CA THR A 255 -0.50 3.94 -10.83
C THR A 255 0.56 3.20 -11.64
N ILE A 256 1.69 3.85 -11.85
CA ILE A 256 2.84 3.28 -12.54
C ILE A 256 4.03 3.27 -11.59
N VAL A 257 4.65 2.10 -11.43
CA VAL A 257 5.89 1.91 -10.67
C VAL A 257 7.00 1.61 -11.67
N VAL A 258 8.05 2.42 -11.64
CA VAL A 258 9.21 2.30 -12.54
C VAL A 258 10.45 1.98 -11.72
N PRO A 259 10.95 0.72 -11.74
CA PRO A 259 12.13 0.33 -10.98
C PRO A 259 13.44 0.98 -11.48
N ASP A 260 13.49 1.30 -12.78
CA ASP A 260 14.63 1.94 -13.44
C ASP A 260 14.09 2.86 -14.53
N VAL A 261 14.20 4.17 -14.31
CA VAL A 261 13.67 5.21 -15.23
C VAL A 261 14.39 5.19 -16.58
N ASP A 262 15.65 4.77 -16.63
CA ASP A 262 16.42 4.68 -17.89
C ASP A 262 15.86 3.59 -18.83
N THR A 263 15.12 2.63 -18.29
CA THR A 263 14.48 1.56 -19.08
C THR A 263 13.04 1.88 -19.50
N PHE A 264 12.45 2.96 -18.98
CA PHE A 264 11.07 3.34 -19.30
C PHE A 264 10.99 4.02 -20.68
N PRO A 265 10.18 3.50 -21.62
CA PRO A 265 10.09 4.06 -22.96
C PRO A 265 9.60 5.52 -22.97
N GLY A 266 10.41 6.44 -23.52
CA GLY A 266 10.05 7.85 -23.57
C GLY A 266 10.13 8.58 -22.24
N HIS A 267 10.89 8.07 -21.26
CA HIS A 267 11.16 8.75 -20.00
C HIS A 267 11.66 10.19 -20.24
N ILE A 268 11.12 11.14 -19.47
CA ILE A 268 11.48 12.55 -19.50
C ILE A 268 12.36 12.81 -18.29
N ALA A 269 13.67 12.94 -18.49
CA ALA A 269 14.63 13.18 -17.41
C ALA A 269 14.52 14.63 -16.91
N CYS A 270 13.59 14.92 -16.00
CA CYS A 270 13.52 16.22 -15.31
C CYS A 270 14.70 16.42 -14.35
N SER A 271 15.25 15.34 -13.80
CA SER A 271 16.49 15.31 -13.02
C SER A 271 17.34 14.12 -13.42
N SER A 272 18.64 14.34 -13.63
CA SER A 272 19.60 13.24 -13.88
C SER A 272 19.89 12.38 -12.65
N ALA A 273 19.39 12.76 -11.47
CA ALA A 273 19.57 12.02 -10.25
C ALA A 273 18.45 11.01 -10.00
N SER A 274 17.28 11.15 -10.65
CA SER A 274 16.17 10.20 -10.53
C SER A 274 16.58 8.85 -11.13
N LYS A 275 16.35 7.77 -10.37
CA LYS A 275 16.68 6.39 -10.73
C LYS A 275 15.45 5.49 -10.79
N SER A 276 14.50 5.67 -9.88
CA SER A 276 13.22 4.99 -9.88
C SER A 276 12.10 5.99 -9.56
N GLU A 277 10.89 5.68 -9.99
CA GLU A 277 9.77 6.61 -9.95
C GLU A 277 8.47 5.88 -9.67
N VAL A 278 7.55 6.49 -8.94
CA VAL A 278 6.15 6.06 -8.82
C VAL A 278 5.23 7.22 -9.07
N VAL A 279 4.26 7.03 -9.97
CA VAL A 279 3.27 8.06 -10.31
C VAL A 279 1.87 7.54 -10.04
N VAL A 280 1.10 8.31 -9.27
CA VAL A 280 -0.27 7.96 -8.85
C VAL A 280 -1.26 9.00 -9.37
N PRO A 281 -2.30 8.60 -10.13
CA PRO A 281 -3.35 9.53 -10.56
C PRO A 281 -4.14 10.10 -9.39
N VAL A 282 -4.30 11.43 -9.37
CA VAL A 282 -5.15 12.17 -8.43
C VAL A 282 -6.51 12.39 -9.09
N ARG A 283 -7.60 12.01 -8.40
CA ARG A 283 -8.94 12.01 -8.96
C ARG A 283 -9.89 12.92 -8.19
N LYS A 284 -10.86 13.47 -8.94
CA LYS A 284 -12.06 14.10 -8.38
C LYS A 284 -13.28 13.42 -8.98
N GLY A 285 -13.90 12.52 -8.23
CA GLY A 285 -14.85 11.56 -8.79
C GLY A 285 -14.17 10.65 -9.82
N ASP A 286 -14.73 10.56 -11.02
CA ASP A 286 -14.17 9.74 -12.11
C ASP A 286 -13.10 10.48 -12.93
N GLU A 287 -12.95 11.80 -12.76
CA GLU A 287 -12.01 12.62 -13.51
C GLU A 287 -10.62 12.59 -12.89
N ILE A 288 -9.57 12.45 -13.71
CA ILE A 288 -8.18 12.63 -13.29
C ILE A 288 -7.85 14.11 -13.40
N ILE A 289 -7.57 14.74 -12.26
CA ILE A 289 -7.26 16.16 -12.14
C ILE A 289 -5.76 16.45 -12.02
N GLY A 290 -4.94 15.41 -11.93
CA GLY A 290 -3.49 15.49 -11.84
C GLY A 290 -2.86 14.15 -11.50
N VAL A 291 -1.58 14.18 -11.21
CA VAL A 291 -0.81 13.04 -10.71
C VAL A 291 0.05 13.46 -9.51
N LEU A 292 0.24 12.56 -8.56
CA LEU A 292 1.32 12.60 -7.57
C LEU A 292 2.50 11.87 -8.19
N ASP A 293 3.62 12.54 -8.25
CA ASP A 293 4.88 12.03 -8.78
C ASP A 293 5.93 11.97 -7.67
N ILE A 294 6.62 10.85 -7.54
CA ILE A 294 7.64 10.62 -6.51
C ILE A 294 8.84 9.93 -7.14
N ASP A 295 10.01 10.60 -7.03
CA ASP A 295 11.28 10.06 -7.50
C ASP A 295 12.19 9.63 -6.35
N SER A 296 13.01 8.64 -6.63
CA SER A 296 14.15 8.23 -5.81
C SER A 296 15.45 8.29 -6.60
N ASP A 297 16.54 8.60 -5.92
CA ASP A 297 17.91 8.53 -6.43
C ASP A 297 18.54 7.12 -6.31
N GLU A 298 17.72 6.15 -5.90
CA GLU A 298 18.07 4.72 -5.86
C GLU A 298 17.19 3.91 -6.82
N LEU A 299 17.73 2.82 -7.37
CA LEU A 299 16.96 1.88 -8.19
C LEU A 299 15.99 1.06 -7.32
N SER A 300 14.86 0.70 -7.90
CA SER A 300 13.88 -0.23 -7.31
C SER A 300 13.42 0.16 -5.90
N THR A 301 13.32 1.48 -5.61
CA THR A 301 12.84 1.98 -4.31
C THR A 301 11.36 1.65 -4.11
N PHE A 302 10.59 1.72 -5.17
CA PHE A 302 9.13 1.58 -5.12
C PHE A 302 8.67 0.19 -5.56
N ASP A 303 7.61 -0.31 -4.90
CA ASP A 303 6.96 -1.57 -5.20
C ASP A 303 5.43 -1.48 -5.03
N HIS A 304 4.76 -2.62 -4.98
CA HIS A 304 3.30 -2.71 -4.82
C HIS A 304 2.80 -2.14 -3.46
N ILE A 305 3.64 -2.15 -2.42
CA ILE A 305 3.30 -1.56 -1.12
C ILE A 305 3.16 -0.05 -1.27
N ASP A 306 4.16 0.59 -1.94
CA ASP A 306 4.15 2.03 -2.19
C ASP A 306 2.93 2.41 -3.05
N ALA A 307 2.70 1.68 -4.14
CA ALA A 307 1.55 1.93 -5.03
C ALA A 307 0.22 1.93 -4.26
N PHE A 308 -0.05 0.86 -3.49
CA PHE A 308 -1.28 0.72 -2.72
C PHE A 308 -1.48 1.87 -1.71
N TRP A 309 -0.46 2.16 -0.90
CA TRP A 309 -0.60 3.16 0.15
C TRP A 309 -0.62 4.59 -0.39
N LEU A 310 0.10 4.88 -1.47
CA LEU A 310 0.04 6.18 -2.12
C LEU A 310 -1.31 6.42 -2.80
N GLU A 311 -1.96 5.38 -3.35
CA GLU A 311 -3.36 5.47 -3.81
C GLU A 311 -4.33 5.80 -2.65
N LYS A 312 -4.15 5.19 -1.47
CA LYS A 312 -4.92 5.55 -0.28
C LYS A 312 -4.64 6.98 0.18
N LEU A 313 -3.39 7.42 0.08
CA LEU A 313 -2.98 8.76 0.45
C LEU A 313 -3.61 9.83 -0.46
N VAL A 314 -3.57 9.66 -1.78
CA VAL A 314 -4.18 10.64 -2.69
C VAL A 314 -5.72 10.63 -2.63
N ALA A 315 -6.33 9.56 -2.16
CA ALA A 315 -7.78 9.50 -1.93
C ALA A 315 -8.24 10.38 -0.74
N VAL A 316 -7.31 10.84 0.11
CA VAL A 316 -7.60 11.83 1.18
C VAL A 316 -7.70 13.25 0.61
N LEU A 317 -7.14 13.52 -0.59
CA LEU A 317 -7.15 14.83 -1.25
C LEU A 317 -8.53 15.16 -1.83
#